data_b576c8f011a1c656e458dcb2db7928e5
#
_entry.id   b576c8f011a1c656e458dcb2db7928e5
#
_cell.length_a   1.000
_cell.length_b   1.000
_cell.length_c   1.000
_cell.angle_alpha   90.00
_cell.angle_beta   90.00
_cell.angle_gamma   90.00
#
_symmetry.space_group_name_H-M   'P 1'
#
loop_
_entity.id
_entity.type
_entity.pdbx_description
1 polymer ?
#
loop_
_entity_poly.entity_id
_entity_poly.type
_entity_poly.pdbx_seq_one_letter_code
_entity_poly.pdbx_strand_id
1 'polypeptide(L)'
;MKAPLHALSLVMLPFGLLTPTWAVEPISLDAIDTVCLKSVLRDCKVLTAGYLNVDWGDDEGAPMLAWQTQSGFTPEAGVLGGFVLLQHVDGNWVRLDAGFDGWRFFPPRLSQDGLLHLPGYTGGTGRYNADRLYQWNDTEWEPIDTKTWLKTVSEQLPADREIWKGVQYDFDNPWSQLVARTALWRGEDGNCCPTGGNAEILLSIVDGRLTVDRVNYVPAAEKLAPPSEEVQ
;
A
#
# COMPACT_ATOMS: atom_id res chain seq x y z
N MET A 1 63.27 -37.78 -44.52
CA MET A 1 62.05 -37.24 -45.05
C MET A 1 61.19 -36.76 -43.88
N LYS A 2 61.09 -35.45 -43.62
CA LYS A 2 60.32 -34.87 -42.49
C LYS A 2 59.05 -34.25 -43.08
N ALA A 3 57.87 -34.72 -42.65
CA ALA A 3 56.56 -34.15 -43.01
C ALA A 3 56.23 -32.95 -42.09
N PRO A 4 55.62 -31.87 -42.60
CA PRO A 4 55.23 -30.73 -41.78
C PRO A 4 53.88 -30.97 -41.14
N LEU A 5 53.79 -30.68 -39.78
CA LEU A 5 52.55 -30.58 -39.04
C LEU A 5 51.82 -29.28 -39.41
N HIS A 6 50.59 -29.40 -39.88
CA HIS A 6 49.70 -28.27 -40.05
C HIS A 6 48.93 -28.03 -38.74
N ALA A 7 49.16 -26.86 -38.13
CA ALA A 7 48.41 -26.42 -36.97
C ALA A 7 47.05 -25.88 -37.42
N LEU A 8 45.97 -26.53 -37.00
CA LEU A 8 44.58 -26.04 -37.19
C LEU A 8 44.28 -25.01 -36.09
N SER A 9 44.18 -23.74 -36.47
CA SER A 9 43.71 -22.66 -35.57
C SER A 9 42.20 -22.69 -35.46
N LEU A 10 41.72 -23.08 -34.27
CA LEU A 10 40.28 -23.03 -33.92
C LEU A 10 39.89 -21.60 -33.57
N VAL A 11 39.16 -20.91 -34.45
CA VAL A 11 38.57 -19.60 -34.18
C VAL A 11 37.31 -19.79 -33.31
N MET A 12 37.41 -19.47 -32.03
CA MET A 12 36.24 -19.36 -31.15
C MET A 12 35.52 -18.01 -31.39
N LEU A 13 34.34 -18.08 -32.00
CA LEU A 13 33.40 -16.96 -32.08
C LEU A 13 32.76 -16.75 -30.70
N PRO A 14 32.74 -15.52 -30.15
CA PRO A 14 32.02 -15.26 -28.91
C PRO A 14 30.51 -15.34 -29.17
N PHE A 15 29.84 -16.30 -28.57
CA PHE A 15 28.38 -16.31 -28.49
C PHE A 15 27.96 -15.15 -27.57
N GLY A 16 27.59 -14.03 -28.13
CA GLY A 16 26.93 -12.95 -27.43
C GLY A 16 25.58 -13.45 -26.88
N LEU A 17 25.45 -13.59 -25.57
CA LEU A 17 24.19 -13.79 -24.89
C LEU A 17 23.34 -12.54 -25.09
N LEU A 18 22.43 -12.56 -26.05
CA LEU A 18 21.35 -11.58 -26.18
C LEU A 18 20.41 -11.81 -24.98
N THR A 19 20.58 -11.05 -23.91
CA THR A 19 19.57 -10.97 -22.87
C THR A 19 18.32 -10.34 -23.47
N PRO A 20 17.14 -10.99 -23.40
CA PRO A 20 15.92 -10.36 -23.86
C PRO A 20 15.63 -9.16 -22.94
N THR A 21 15.82 -7.96 -23.46
CA THR A 21 15.26 -6.76 -22.85
C THR A 21 13.74 -6.86 -23.00
N TRP A 22 13.06 -7.16 -21.91
CA TRP A 22 11.60 -7.05 -21.84
C TRP A 22 11.25 -5.58 -22.02
N ALA A 23 10.85 -5.21 -23.22
CA ALA A 23 10.36 -3.86 -23.50
C ALA A 23 9.10 -3.66 -22.65
N VAL A 24 9.16 -2.72 -21.70
CA VAL A 24 7.98 -2.30 -20.93
C VAL A 24 7.04 -1.61 -21.92
N GLU A 25 5.86 -2.19 -22.13
CA GLU A 25 4.87 -1.64 -23.06
C GLU A 25 4.34 -0.31 -22.54
N PRO A 26 4.49 0.81 -23.27
CA PRO A 26 3.98 2.12 -22.83
C PRO A 26 2.46 2.07 -22.64
N ILE A 27 1.97 2.78 -21.64
CA ILE A 27 0.54 2.86 -21.32
C ILE A 27 0.03 4.23 -21.78
N SER A 28 -1.00 4.24 -22.65
CA SER A 28 -1.69 5.48 -22.98
C SER A 28 -2.61 5.91 -21.85
N LEU A 29 -2.62 7.21 -21.55
CA LEU A 29 -3.51 7.81 -20.53
C LEU A 29 -4.65 8.62 -21.14
N ASP A 30 -4.90 8.54 -22.44
CA ASP A 30 -5.90 9.35 -23.15
C ASP A 30 -7.32 9.24 -22.56
N ALA A 31 -7.60 8.15 -21.87
CA ALA A 31 -8.90 7.86 -21.27
C ALA A 31 -8.76 7.34 -19.82
N ILE A 32 -7.78 7.86 -19.08
CA ILE A 32 -7.48 7.41 -17.71
C ILE A 32 -8.68 7.50 -16.76
N ASP A 33 -9.59 8.41 -16.99
CA ASP A 33 -10.80 8.65 -16.18
C ASP A 33 -12.00 7.78 -16.57
N THR A 34 -11.95 7.10 -17.71
CA THR A 34 -13.10 6.38 -18.28
C THR A 34 -12.81 4.93 -18.63
N VAL A 35 -11.59 4.60 -19.00
CA VAL A 35 -11.19 3.25 -19.41
C VAL A 35 -10.30 2.61 -18.35
N CYS A 36 -10.69 1.43 -17.85
CA CYS A 36 -9.87 0.70 -16.88
C CYS A 36 -8.54 0.26 -17.47
N LEU A 37 -7.45 0.73 -16.87
CA LEU A 37 -6.10 0.39 -17.27
C LEU A 37 -5.68 -0.95 -16.67
N LYS A 38 -5.17 -1.87 -17.52
CA LYS A 38 -4.54 -3.14 -17.09
C LYS A 38 -5.34 -3.90 -16.01
N SER A 39 -6.69 -3.82 -16.05
CA SER A 39 -7.56 -4.44 -15.05
C SER A 39 -7.71 -5.95 -15.27
N VAL A 40 -7.79 -6.69 -14.17
CA VAL A 40 -8.22 -8.10 -14.14
C VAL A 40 -9.71 -8.24 -13.79
N LEU A 41 -10.38 -7.12 -13.47
CA LEU A 41 -11.78 -7.09 -13.07
C LEU A 41 -12.70 -7.14 -14.28
N ARG A 42 -13.74 -7.98 -14.22
CA ARG A 42 -14.84 -7.95 -15.17
C ARG A 42 -15.77 -6.78 -14.87
N ASP A 43 -16.43 -6.26 -15.91
CA ASP A 43 -17.31 -5.08 -15.82
C ASP A 43 -16.67 -3.92 -15.07
N CYS A 44 -15.37 -3.75 -15.33
CA CYS A 44 -14.54 -2.77 -14.64
C CYS A 44 -15.05 -1.36 -14.90
N LYS A 45 -15.13 -0.58 -13.83
CA LYS A 45 -15.44 0.86 -13.83
C LYS A 45 -14.33 1.62 -13.14
N VAL A 46 -13.90 2.71 -13.74
CA VAL A 46 -13.04 3.68 -13.10
C VAL A 46 -13.86 4.40 -12.03
N LEU A 47 -13.32 4.44 -10.80
CA LEU A 47 -13.93 5.18 -9.69
C LEU A 47 -13.34 6.58 -9.58
N THR A 48 -12.02 6.66 -9.61
CA THR A 48 -11.28 7.91 -9.58
C THR A 48 -9.98 7.73 -10.36
N ALA A 49 -9.47 8.82 -10.94
CA ALA A 49 -8.19 8.85 -11.61
C ALA A 49 -7.56 10.25 -11.48
N GLY A 50 -6.26 10.35 -11.67
CA GLY A 50 -5.57 11.64 -11.60
C GLY A 50 -4.06 11.51 -11.73
N TYR A 51 -3.42 12.65 -11.48
CA TYR A 51 -1.98 12.81 -11.54
C TYR A 51 -1.47 13.39 -10.22
N LEU A 52 -0.25 13.02 -9.84
CA LEU A 52 0.50 13.62 -8.75
C LEU A 52 1.80 14.17 -9.32
N ASN A 53 1.99 15.47 -9.20
CA ASN A 53 3.28 16.09 -9.39
C ASN A 53 4.08 15.97 -8.11
N VAL A 54 5.29 15.47 -8.24
CA VAL A 54 6.23 15.36 -7.15
C VAL A 54 7.20 16.52 -7.32
N ASP A 55 6.80 17.70 -6.83
CA ASP A 55 7.65 18.90 -6.86
C ASP A 55 8.26 19.10 -5.47
N TRP A 56 9.48 18.62 -5.29
CA TRP A 56 10.27 18.85 -4.07
C TRP A 56 11.30 19.98 -4.23
N GLY A 57 11.17 20.75 -5.30
CA GLY A 57 11.93 21.99 -5.48
C GLY A 57 13.34 21.84 -6.08
N ASP A 58 13.77 20.61 -6.35
CA ASP A 58 15.04 20.34 -7.02
C ASP A 58 14.82 19.68 -8.39
N ASP A 59 15.72 19.92 -9.34
CA ASP A 59 15.62 19.45 -10.74
C ASP A 59 15.67 17.90 -10.89
N GLU A 60 15.92 17.15 -9.81
CA GLU A 60 16.03 15.69 -9.77
C GLU A 60 14.90 15.03 -8.95
N GLY A 61 13.71 15.64 -8.93
CA GLY A 61 12.54 15.08 -8.22
C GLY A 61 12.10 13.70 -8.71
N ALA A 62 11.30 13.00 -7.90
CA ALA A 62 10.69 11.75 -8.29
C ALA A 62 9.83 11.93 -9.55
N PRO A 63 9.70 10.88 -10.38
CA PRO A 63 8.92 10.95 -11.60
C PRO A 63 7.45 11.27 -11.30
N MET A 64 6.82 12.05 -12.18
CA MET A 64 5.39 12.31 -12.12
C MET A 64 4.61 10.99 -12.06
N LEU A 65 3.61 10.93 -11.19
CA LEU A 65 2.75 9.77 -11.02
C LEU A 65 1.38 9.99 -11.66
N ALA A 66 0.81 8.92 -12.19
CA ALA A 66 -0.60 8.85 -12.55
C ALA A 66 -1.24 7.65 -11.84
N TRP A 67 -2.50 7.74 -11.53
CA TRP A 67 -3.19 6.71 -10.78
C TRP A 67 -4.64 6.54 -11.22
N GLN A 68 -5.15 5.34 -10.99
CA GLN A 68 -6.55 5.00 -11.23
C GLN A 68 -7.02 4.04 -10.15
N THR A 69 -8.18 4.31 -9.54
CA THR A 69 -8.88 3.33 -8.71
C THR A 69 -10.05 2.75 -9.48
N GLN A 70 -10.29 1.49 -9.29
CA GLN A 70 -11.21 0.68 -10.09
C GLN A 70 -12.18 -0.09 -9.21
N SER A 71 -13.33 -0.48 -9.79
CA SER A 71 -14.29 -1.40 -9.20
C SER A 71 -14.80 -2.35 -10.28
N GLY A 72 -15.03 -3.59 -9.91
CA GLY A 72 -15.55 -4.62 -10.80
C GLY A 72 -15.74 -5.92 -10.03
N PHE A 73 -15.63 -7.06 -10.68
CA PHE A 73 -15.74 -8.35 -9.99
C PHE A 73 -14.80 -9.40 -10.60
N THR A 74 -14.51 -10.42 -9.81
CA THR A 74 -13.95 -11.70 -10.28
C THR A 74 -14.87 -12.84 -9.93
N PRO A 75 -14.86 -13.95 -10.69
CA PRO A 75 -15.70 -15.13 -10.36
C PRO A 75 -15.40 -15.70 -8.98
N GLU A 76 -14.14 -15.60 -8.53
CA GLU A 76 -13.64 -16.20 -7.30
C GLU A 76 -13.98 -15.37 -6.06
N ALA A 77 -13.88 -14.05 -6.18
CA ALA A 77 -13.97 -13.15 -5.02
C ALA A 77 -15.22 -12.24 -5.01
N GLY A 78 -16.03 -12.27 -6.06
CA GLY A 78 -17.19 -11.38 -6.19
C GLY A 78 -16.76 -9.93 -6.47
N VAL A 79 -17.41 -8.96 -5.82
CA VAL A 79 -17.12 -7.53 -6.02
C VAL A 79 -15.79 -7.16 -5.37
N LEU A 80 -14.89 -6.60 -6.18
CA LEU A 80 -13.58 -6.13 -5.77
C LEU A 80 -13.34 -4.69 -6.22
N GLY A 81 -12.43 -4.03 -5.53
CA GLY A 81 -11.75 -2.84 -5.96
C GLY A 81 -10.36 -3.15 -6.49
N GLY A 82 -9.84 -2.24 -7.26
CA GLY A 82 -8.47 -2.29 -7.76
C GLY A 82 -7.84 -0.92 -7.81
N PHE A 83 -6.54 -0.90 -7.97
CA PHE A 83 -5.78 0.30 -8.32
C PHE A 83 -4.71 -0.01 -9.35
N VAL A 84 -4.34 1.01 -10.11
CA VAL A 84 -3.15 1.04 -10.95
C VAL A 84 -2.41 2.33 -10.62
N LEU A 85 -1.13 2.20 -10.35
CA LEU A 85 -0.21 3.30 -10.12
C LEU A 85 0.86 3.29 -11.19
N LEU A 86 1.06 4.41 -11.84
CA LEU A 86 1.98 4.58 -12.97
C LEU A 86 2.99 5.67 -12.63
N GLN A 87 4.17 5.55 -13.19
CA GLN A 87 5.20 6.58 -13.15
C GLN A 87 5.64 6.96 -14.57
N HIS A 88 6.04 8.22 -14.75
CA HIS A 88 6.53 8.72 -16.02
C HIS A 88 8.05 8.60 -16.07
N VAL A 89 8.57 7.73 -16.93
CA VAL A 89 10.00 7.45 -17.07
C VAL A 89 10.38 7.52 -18.55
N ASP A 90 11.38 8.28 -18.90
CA ASP A 90 11.93 8.42 -20.26
C ASP A 90 10.84 8.73 -21.33
N GLY A 91 9.92 9.63 -20.98
CA GLY A 91 8.83 10.03 -21.88
C GLY A 91 7.67 9.03 -21.98
N ASN A 92 7.67 7.95 -21.20
CA ASN A 92 6.67 6.91 -21.23
C ASN A 92 6.02 6.71 -19.85
N TRP A 93 4.73 6.36 -19.86
CA TRP A 93 4.05 5.89 -18.68
C TRP A 93 4.28 4.39 -18.49
N VAL A 94 4.86 4.03 -17.37
CA VAL A 94 5.12 2.63 -17.00
C VAL A 94 4.44 2.30 -15.67
N ARG A 95 4.06 1.05 -15.51
CA ARG A 95 3.42 0.61 -14.26
C ARG A 95 4.43 0.60 -13.12
N LEU A 96 4.13 1.35 -12.07
CA LEU A 96 4.81 1.25 -10.77
C LEU A 96 4.23 0.07 -9.96
N ASP A 97 2.91 0.06 -9.75
CA ASP A 97 2.22 -1.03 -9.06
C ASP A 97 0.76 -1.17 -9.54
N ALA A 98 0.15 -2.30 -9.22
CA ALA A 98 -1.29 -2.53 -9.37
C ALA A 98 -1.75 -3.63 -8.40
N GLY A 99 -2.90 -3.45 -7.78
CA GLY A 99 -3.48 -4.43 -6.87
C GLY A 99 -5.00 -4.53 -7.02
N PHE A 100 -5.52 -5.75 -6.80
CA PHE A 100 -6.94 -6.07 -6.93
C PHE A 100 -7.42 -6.92 -5.75
N ASP A 101 -6.79 -6.74 -4.60
CA ASP A 101 -6.99 -7.50 -3.37
C ASP A 101 -7.78 -6.74 -2.29
N GLY A 102 -8.23 -5.53 -2.61
CA GLY A 102 -9.11 -4.73 -1.77
C GLY A 102 -10.57 -4.75 -2.24
N TRP A 103 -11.43 -4.16 -1.45
CA TRP A 103 -12.79 -3.84 -1.86
C TRP A 103 -12.89 -2.41 -2.40
N ARG A 104 -12.12 -1.49 -1.82
CA ARG A 104 -12.04 -0.11 -2.26
C ARG A 104 -10.68 0.48 -1.99
N PHE A 105 -10.21 1.25 -2.98
CA PHE A 105 -9.03 2.11 -2.88
C PHE A 105 -9.44 3.57 -3.07
N PHE A 106 -8.67 4.48 -2.51
CA PHE A 106 -8.88 5.92 -2.57
C PHE A 106 -7.72 6.59 -3.31
N PRO A 107 -7.90 7.88 -3.71
CA PRO A 107 -6.81 8.65 -4.28
C PRO A 107 -5.54 8.58 -3.43
N PRO A 108 -4.38 8.38 -4.03
CA PRO A 108 -3.12 8.40 -3.30
C PRO A 108 -2.83 9.80 -2.76
N ARG A 109 -2.07 9.84 -1.68
CA ARG A 109 -1.59 11.04 -1.01
C ARG A 109 -0.08 11.00 -0.95
N LEU A 110 0.55 12.13 -1.16
CA LEU A 110 2.00 12.29 -1.12
C LEU A 110 2.37 13.27 -0.02
N SER A 111 3.24 12.84 0.91
CA SER A 111 3.82 13.74 1.90
C SER A 111 5.02 14.50 1.33
N GLN A 112 5.43 15.57 2.01
CA GLN A 112 6.62 16.33 1.63
C GLN A 112 7.93 15.54 1.81
N ASP A 113 7.90 14.48 2.63
CA ASP A 113 9.07 13.62 2.89
C ASP A 113 9.16 12.43 1.91
N GLY A 114 8.45 12.49 0.79
CA GLY A 114 8.48 11.43 -0.22
C GLY A 114 7.76 10.14 0.18
N LEU A 115 6.78 10.22 1.07
CA LEU A 115 5.94 9.08 1.42
C LEU A 115 4.66 9.12 0.59
N LEU A 116 4.46 8.11 -0.25
CA LEU A 116 3.26 7.93 -1.06
C LEU A 116 2.35 6.90 -0.41
N HIS A 117 1.18 7.33 0.04
CA HIS A 117 0.16 6.48 0.65
C HIS A 117 -1.06 6.33 -0.27
N LEU A 118 -1.36 5.11 -0.67
CA LEU A 118 -2.59 4.73 -1.35
C LEU A 118 -3.52 4.04 -0.34
N PRO A 119 -4.52 4.74 0.22
CA PRO A 119 -5.44 4.16 1.18
C PRO A 119 -6.34 3.11 0.55
N GLY A 120 -6.60 2.01 1.27
CA GLY A 120 -7.50 0.96 0.81
C GLY A 120 -7.96 0.05 1.94
N TYR A 121 -9.09 -0.63 1.72
CA TYR A 121 -9.60 -1.62 2.67
C TYR A 121 -10.29 -2.79 1.97
N THR A 122 -10.33 -3.94 2.65
CA THR A 122 -11.01 -5.15 2.19
C THR A 122 -12.51 -5.06 2.40
N GLY A 123 -13.26 -5.90 1.73
CA GLY A 123 -14.71 -6.02 1.92
C GLY A 123 -15.11 -6.69 3.24
N GLY A 124 -16.41 -6.75 3.48
CA GLY A 124 -16.99 -7.38 4.66
C GLY A 124 -16.98 -6.50 5.91
N THR A 125 -17.35 -7.09 7.03
CA THR A 125 -17.47 -6.39 8.32
C THR A 125 -16.10 -6.06 8.95
N GLY A 126 -15.05 -6.74 8.51
CA GLY A 126 -13.68 -6.56 9.04
C GLY A 126 -13.03 -5.26 8.59
N ARG A 127 -13.25 -4.84 7.36
CA ARG A 127 -12.58 -3.67 6.76
C ARG A 127 -11.08 -3.62 7.08
N TYR A 128 -10.40 -4.77 6.85
CA TYR A 128 -8.95 -4.84 7.03
C TYR A 128 -8.25 -3.93 6.04
N ASN A 129 -7.05 -3.49 6.39
CA ASN A 129 -6.25 -2.62 5.55
C ASN A 129 -5.82 -3.34 4.25
N ALA A 130 -6.00 -2.64 3.15
CA ALA A 130 -5.43 -2.96 1.84
C ALA A 130 -4.50 -1.83 1.35
N ASP A 131 -4.09 -0.97 2.27
CA ASP A 131 -3.23 0.19 2.01
C ASP A 131 -1.94 -0.23 1.32
N ARG A 132 -1.43 0.65 0.47
CA ARG A 132 -0.09 0.59 -0.09
C ARG A 132 0.68 1.83 0.35
N LEU A 133 1.93 1.63 0.66
CA LEU A 133 2.83 2.68 1.11
C LEU A 133 4.17 2.53 0.38
N TYR A 134 4.71 3.63 -0.09
CA TYR A 134 5.99 3.67 -0.79
C TYR A 134 6.81 4.85 -0.27
N GLN A 135 8.12 4.66 -0.22
CA GLN A 135 9.08 5.71 0.08
C GLN A 135 9.93 5.98 -1.15
N TRP A 136 10.09 7.26 -1.50
CA TRP A 136 11.08 7.67 -2.49
C TRP A 136 12.49 7.64 -1.88
N ASN A 137 13.43 6.99 -2.57
CA ASN A 137 14.83 6.85 -2.11
C ASN A 137 15.82 7.59 -3.00
N ASP A 138 15.41 8.67 -3.66
CA ASP A 138 16.15 9.48 -4.65
C ASP A 138 16.30 8.81 -6.03
N THR A 139 15.97 7.54 -6.18
CA THR A 139 16.08 6.79 -7.45
C THR A 139 14.81 6.05 -7.85
N GLU A 140 14.11 5.46 -6.88
CA GLU A 140 12.91 4.66 -7.12
C GLU A 140 11.93 4.70 -5.94
N TRP A 141 10.69 4.32 -6.21
CA TRP A 141 9.66 4.12 -5.20
C TRP A 141 9.80 2.73 -4.58
N GLU A 142 10.25 2.65 -3.34
CA GLU A 142 10.34 1.40 -2.59
C GLU A 142 9.05 1.10 -1.83
N PRO A 143 8.47 -0.11 -2.00
CA PRO A 143 7.28 -0.49 -1.24
C PRO A 143 7.62 -0.72 0.23
N ILE A 144 6.75 -0.22 1.12
CA ILE A 144 6.85 -0.39 2.57
C ILE A 144 5.88 -1.49 3.04
N ASP A 145 6.36 -2.44 3.83
CA ASP A 145 5.50 -3.44 4.47
C ASP A 145 4.62 -2.80 5.53
N THR A 146 3.33 -2.75 5.25
CA THR A 146 2.28 -2.19 6.12
C THR A 146 1.59 -3.24 7.00
N LYS A 147 1.99 -4.51 6.95
CA LYS A 147 1.25 -5.62 7.57
C LYS A 147 1.97 -6.28 8.74
N THR A 148 3.30 -6.35 8.70
CA THR A 148 4.08 -7.12 9.69
C THR A 148 3.93 -6.55 11.11
N TRP A 149 3.88 -5.23 11.27
CA TRP A 149 3.72 -4.59 12.57
C TRP A 149 2.42 -4.98 13.31
N LEU A 150 1.33 -5.29 12.57
CA LEU A 150 0.07 -5.76 13.16
C LEU A 150 0.20 -7.07 13.93
N LYS A 151 1.21 -7.89 13.61
CA LYS A 151 1.47 -9.15 14.32
C LYS A 151 2.22 -8.92 15.63
N THR A 152 3.01 -7.87 15.72
CA THR A 152 3.86 -7.57 16.88
C THR A 152 3.20 -6.60 17.85
N VAL A 153 2.26 -5.77 17.41
CA VAL A 153 1.60 -4.76 18.25
C VAL A 153 0.81 -5.37 19.40
N SER A 154 0.31 -6.61 19.25
CA SER A 154 -0.44 -7.31 20.30
C SER A 154 0.32 -7.44 21.61
N GLU A 155 1.66 -7.51 21.57
CA GLU A 155 2.53 -7.59 22.75
C GLU A 155 2.59 -6.27 23.54
N GLN A 156 2.20 -5.17 22.92
CA GLN A 156 2.21 -3.82 23.50
C GLN A 156 0.81 -3.32 23.89
N LEU A 157 -0.23 -4.07 23.54
CA LEU A 157 -1.60 -3.77 23.94
C LEU A 157 -1.84 -4.21 25.39
N PRO A 158 -2.78 -3.57 26.12
CA PRO A 158 -3.21 -4.08 27.41
C PRO A 158 -3.72 -5.53 27.30
N ALA A 159 -3.54 -6.32 28.35
CA ALA A 159 -4.08 -7.67 28.40
C ALA A 159 -5.57 -7.70 28.05
N ASP A 160 -6.01 -8.74 27.39
CA ASP A 160 -7.40 -8.93 26.94
C ASP A 160 -7.91 -7.85 25.96
N ARG A 161 -7.00 -7.17 25.24
CA ARG A 161 -7.33 -6.22 24.16
C ARG A 161 -6.69 -6.66 22.86
N GLU A 162 -7.45 -6.52 21.78
CA GLU A 162 -6.98 -6.91 20.46
C GLU A 162 -7.51 -5.99 19.35
N ILE A 163 -6.83 -5.97 18.22
CA ILE A 163 -7.24 -5.30 17.00
C ILE A 163 -7.92 -6.33 16.11
N TRP A 164 -9.25 -6.26 16.01
CA TRP A 164 -10.01 -7.19 15.18
C TRP A 164 -10.25 -6.70 13.75
N LYS A 165 -10.08 -5.41 13.52
CA LYS A 165 -10.39 -4.78 12.23
C LYS A 165 -9.19 -3.98 11.74
N GLY A 166 -9.35 -3.39 10.56
CA GLY A 166 -8.37 -2.45 10.04
C GLY A 166 -8.16 -1.26 10.95
N VAL A 167 -7.00 -0.64 10.81
CA VAL A 167 -6.63 0.59 11.48
C VAL A 167 -6.80 1.78 10.53
N GLN A 168 -6.98 2.96 11.07
CA GLN A 168 -6.97 4.20 10.30
C GLN A 168 -5.58 4.82 10.37
N TYR A 169 -4.90 4.88 9.23
CA TYR A 169 -3.61 5.53 9.11
C TYR A 169 -3.75 7.05 8.95
N ASP A 170 -2.88 7.77 9.62
CA ASP A 170 -2.67 9.21 9.49
C ASP A 170 -1.17 9.44 9.18
N PHE A 171 -0.88 9.67 7.90
CA PHE A 171 0.47 9.87 7.38
C PHE A 171 0.61 11.25 6.72
N ASP A 172 -0.39 12.11 6.88
CA ASP A 172 -0.50 13.37 6.16
C ASP A 172 0.33 14.49 6.81
N ASN A 173 0.83 14.30 8.03
CA ASN A 173 1.61 15.32 8.73
C ASN A 173 3.11 15.01 8.67
N PRO A 174 3.88 15.67 7.81
CA PRO A 174 5.31 15.41 7.65
C PRO A 174 6.17 15.71 8.89
N TRP A 175 5.64 16.51 9.84
CA TRP A 175 6.31 16.90 11.09
C TRP A 175 5.92 16.02 12.28
N SER A 176 4.99 15.09 12.08
CA SER A 176 4.55 14.16 13.11
C SER A 176 4.93 12.74 12.74
N GLN A 177 5.03 11.91 13.77
CA GLN A 177 5.19 10.48 13.58
C GLN A 177 4.03 9.91 12.75
N LEU A 178 4.32 8.85 12.01
CA LEU A 178 3.28 8.07 11.35
C LEU A 178 2.37 7.47 12.42
N VAL A 179 1.06 7.61 12.26
CA VAL A 179 0.09 7.21 13.28
C VAL A 179 -0.92 6.24 12.71
N ALA A 180 -1.22 5.18 13.47
CA ALA A 180 -2.37 4.32 13.24
C ALA A 180 -3.35 4.42 14.42
N ARG A 181 -4.64 4.60 14.13
CA ARG A 181 -5.70 4.66 15.17
C ARG A 181 -6.69 3.53 14.97
N THR A 182 -7.11 2.92 16.07
CA THR A 182 -8.10 1.84 16.03
C THR A 182 -8.85 1.73 17.34
N ALA A 183 -10.09 1.24 17.27
CA ALA A 183 -10.80 0.74 18.44
C ALA A 183 -10.22 -0.63 18.83
N LEU A 184 -10.32 -0.97 20.10
CA LEU A 184 -9.90 -2.25 20.66
C LEU A 184 -11.10 -3.07 21.09
N TRP A 185 -11.02 -4.36 20.82
CA TRP A 185 -12.01 -5.36 21.22
C TRP A 185 -11.57 -6.12 22.45
N ARG A 186 -12.56 -6.57 23.24
CA ARG A 186 -12.41 -7.60 24.28
C ARG A 186 -12.93 -8.92 23.72
N GLY A 187 -12.55 -10.03 24.35
CA GLY A 187 -12.95 -11.37 23.88
C GLY A 187 -14.45 -11.61 23.82
N GLU A 188 -15.24 -10.92 24.67
CA GLU A 188 -16.70 -10.98 24.71
C GLU A 188 -17.42 -9.99 23.78
N ASP A 189 -16.68 -9.09 23.13
CA ASP A 189 -17.29 -8.06 22.28
C ASP A 189 -17.91 -8.63 21.01
N GLY A 190 -19.07 -8.09 20.66
CA GLY A 190 -19.66 -8.35 19.35
C GLY A 190 -18.84 -7.69 18.23
N ASN A 191 -18.95 -8.25 17.03
CA ASN A 191 -18.23 -7.78 15.84
C ASN A 191 -18.44 -6.29 15.51
N CYS A 192 -19.59 -5.70 15.89
CA CYS A 192 -19.93 -4.28 15.64
C CYS A 192 -19.41 -3.32 16.71
N CYS A 193 -19.09 -3.84 17.94
CA CYS A 193 -19.23 -3.00 19.12
C CYS A 193 -18.05 -3.18 20.07
N PRO A 194 -16.88 -2.59 19.72
CA PRO A 194 -15.70 -2.67 20.57
C PRO A 194 -15.94 -1.95 21.90
N THR A 195 -15.56 -2.57 23.01
CA THR A 195 -15.62 -2.00 24.34
C THR A 195 -14.25 -1.85 25.00
N GLY A 196 -13.20 -2.28 24.29
CA GLY A 196 -11.83 -2.30 24.79
C GLY A 196 -11.15 -0.94 24.87
N GLY A 197 -11.78 0.14 24.43
CA GLY A 197 -11.16 1.46 24.33
C GLY A 197 -10.57 1.69 22.94
N ASN A 198 -9.58 2.58 22.85
CA ASN A 198 -8.90 2.92 21.59
C ASN A 198 -7.38 2.83 21.78
N ALA A 199 -6.69 2.62 20.68
CA ALA A 199 -5.24 2.75 20.61
C ALA A 199 -4.85 3.78 19.55
N GLU A 200 -3.90 4.63 19.92
CA GLU A 200 -3.10 5.43 19.00
C GLU A 200 -1.70 4.84 18.97
N ILE A 201 -1.27 4.38 17.82
CA ILE A 201 -0.05 3.63 17.64
C ILE A 201 0.89 4.50 16.81
N LEU A 202 2.02 4.87 17.42
CA LEU A 202 3.07 5.63 16.76
C LEU A 202 3.97 4.66 16.03
N LEU A 203 4.22 4.96 14.76
CA LEU A 203 4.96 4.12 13.84
C LEU A 203 6.18 4.86 13.28
N SER A 204 7.20 4.11 12.93
CA SER A 204 8.34 4.54 12.12
C SER A 204 8.53 3.57 10.94
N ILE A 205 9.32 4.00 9.95
CA ILE A 205 9.77 3.12 8.86
C ILE A 205 11.19 2.67 9.19
N VAL A 206 11.37 1.37 9.32
CA VAL A 206 12.68 0.74 9.57
C VAL A 206 12.87 -0.42 8.59
N ASP A 207 13.93 -0.38 7.81
CA ASP A 207 14.26 -1.42 6.81
C ASP A 207 13.07 -1.76 5.88
N GLY A 208 12.39 -0.73 5.34
CA GLY A 208 11.29 -0.91 4.41
C GLY A 208 10.00 -1.48 5.02
N ARG A 209 9.78 -1.33 6.33
CA ARG A 209 8.57 -1.80 7.02
C ARG A 209 8.12 -0.83 8.10
N LEU A 210 6.82 -0.79 8.36
CA LEU A 210 6.27 -0.11 9.52
C LEU A 210 6.65 -0.87 10.79
N THR A 211 7.13 -0.13 11.79
CA THR A 211 7.55 -0.63 13.10
C THR A 211 6.85 0.17 14.19
N VAL A 212 6.40 -0.50 15.25
CA VAL A 212 5.73 0.15 16.39
C VAL A 212 6.77 0.80 17.30
N ASP A 213 6.69 2.11 17.43
CA ASP A 213 7.53 2.86 18.38
C ASP A 213 6.86 2.91 19.77
N ARG A 214 5.56 3.16 19.79
CA ARG A 214 4.77 3.27 21.02
C ARG A 214 3.29 3.07 20.79
N VAL A 215 2.61 2.49 21.77
CA VAL A 215 1.15 2.40 21.86
C VAL A 215 0.65 3.30 22.97
N ASN A 216 -0.21 4.26 22.61
CA ASN A 216 -0.96 5.08 23.53
C ASN A 216 -2.37 4.49 23.66
N TYR A 217 -2.65 3.86 24.80
CA TYR A 217 -3.95 3.30 25.09
C TYR A 217 -4.87 4.35 25.70
N VAL A 218 -6.09 4.47 25.17
CA VAL A 218 -7.16 5.32 25.70
C VAL A 218 -8.30 4.42 26.16
N PRO A 219 -8.56 4.31 27.48
CA PRO A 219 -9.67 3.51 28.00
C PRO A 219 -11.02 3.94 27.42
N ALA A 220 -11.95 3.00 27.28
CA ALA A 220 -13.33 3.36 27.02
C ALA A 220 -13.87 4.21 28.17
N ALA A 221 -14.64 5.26 27.86
CA ALA A 221 -15.32 6.02 28.88
C ALA A 221 -16.21 5.07 29.70
N GLU A 222 -16.05 5.12 31.02
CA GLU A 222 -16.90 4.36 31.93
C GLU A 222 -18.35 4.82 31.74
N LYS A 223 -19.26 3.90 31.39
CA LYS A 223 -20.68 4.24 31.36
C LYS A 223 -21.07 4.60 32.77
N LEU A 224 -21.33 5.87 33.01
CA LEU A 224 -21.93 6.29 34.26
C LEU A 224 -23.18 5.43 34.48
N ALA A 225 -23.20 4.69 35.61
CA ALA A 225 -24.40 3.97 36.00
C ALA A 225 -25.56 4.98 36.08
N PRO A 226 -26.74 4.63 35.57
CA PRO A 226 -27.90 5.51 35.75
C PRO A 226 -28.06 5.79 37.26
N PRO A 227 -28.40 7.02 37.61
CA PRO A 227 -28.63 7.32 39.03
C PRO A 227 -29.64 6.32 39.59
N SER A 228 -29.30 5.67 40.68
CA SER A 228 -30.23 4.78 41.39
C SER A 228 -31.51 5.55 41.67
N GLU A 229 -32.64 5.11 41.10
CA GLU A 229 -33.94 5.62 41.51
C GLU A 229 -34.09 5.28 42.99
N GLU A 230 -33.94 6.30 43.84
CA GLU A 230 -34.39 6.20 45.23
C GLU A 230 -35.91 6.03 45.20
N VAL A 231 -36.34 4.81 45.49
CA VAL A 231 -37.76 4.51 45.74
C VAL A 231 -38.13 5.21 47.04
N GLN A 232 -38.90 6.28 46.94
CA GLN A 232 -39.61 6.88 48.06
C GLN A 232 -40.88 6.12 48.37
#